data_e3bb45f12765ef72077b9a4f14f2dec7
#
_entry.id   e3bb45f12765ef72077b9a4f14f2dec7
#
_cell.length_a   1.000
_cell.length_b   1.000
_cell.length_c   1.000
_cell.angle_alpha   90.00
_cell.angle_beta   90.00
_cell.angle_gamma   90.00
#
_symmetry.space_group_name_H-M   'P 1'
#
loop_
_entity.id
_entity.type
_entity.pdbx_description
1 polymer ?
#
loop_
_entity_poly.entity_id
_entity_poly.type
_entity_poly.pdbx_seq_one_letter_code
_entity_poly.pdbx_strand_id
1 'polypeptide(L)'
;MSSPNLLPVCPWFVPAAPASLRLGVEALRSEIELYAPRQIVQREEEPYSEIRVVHSGLLSQAVINRRLSKPLAMNLYAEGSMMGFLNLFTGVQAPRLVTCEKRAKATVVNRQLVLAAVKTNSQFLLEFSAYCEIAAKSELIGMEALFSLPLEERLQLFFAAALLRSGAHPLESSAEYLRMAYPITRAALERVIYVSRASLDRLLAAASKSGMILLQGGERFVRRRDIAAMTEWILER
;
A
#
# COMPACT_ATOMS: atom_id res chain seq x y z
N MET A 1 15.45 24.03 -8.74
CA MET A 1 14.89 23.29 -7.59
C MET A 1 14.74 21.85 -8.06
N SER A 2 15.61 20.96 -7.61
CA SER A 2 15.48 19.52 -7.92
C SER A 2 14.19 19.03 -7.28
N SER A 3 13.29 18.47 -8.11
CA SER A 3 12.09 17.79 -7.62
C SER A 3 12.50 16.77 -6.56
N PRO A 4 11.85 16.74 -5.38
CA PRO A 4 12.10 15.67 -4.44
C PRO A 4 11.91 14.34 -5.18
N ASN A 5 12.79 13.35 -4.94
CA ASN A 5 12.64 11.98 -5.46
C ASN A 5 11.34 11.39 -4.88
N LEU A 6 10.22 11.79 -5.46
CA LEU A 6 8.93 11.22 -5.15
C LEU A 6 8.92 9.82 -5.70
N LEU A 7 8.74 8.84 -4.83
CA LEU A 7 8.51 7.47 -5.27
C LEU A 7 7.29 7.44 -6.22
N PRO A 8 7.31 6.59 -7.23
CA PRO A 8 6.20 6.51 -8.18
C PRO A 8 4.90 6.23 -7.44
N VAL A 9 3.82 6.84 -7.91
CA VAL A 9 2.48 6.61 -7.40
C VAL A 9 2.06 5.20 -7.79
N CYS A 10 2.00 4.30 -6.82
CA CYS A 10 1.70 2.89 -7.07
C CYS A 10 0.22 2.59 -6.74
N PRO A 11 -0.58 2.06 -7.69
CA PRO A 11 -1.94 1.63 -7.40
C PRO A 11 -1.98 0.72 -6.17
N TRP A 12 -2.95 0.94 -5.31
CA TRP A 12 -3.20 0.19 -4.07
C TRP A 12 -2.09 0.21 -3.01
N PHE A 13 -0.92 0.77 -3.27
CA PHE A 13 0.14 0.88 -2.27
C PHE A 13 0.28 2.33 -1.80
N VAL A 14 0.08 2.55 -0.52
CA VAL A 14 0.42 3.84 0.08
C VAL A 14 1.93 4.04 -0.03
N PRO A 15 2.39 5.18 -0.54
CA PRO A 15 3.81 5.44 -0.73
C PRO A 15 4.57 5.40 0.61
N ALA A 16 5.89 5.24 0.55
CA ALA A 16 6.71 5.55 1.71
C ALA A 16 6.69 7.06 1.94
N ALA A 17 6.49 7.48 3.18
CA ALA A 17 6.65 8.88 3.51
C ALA A 17 8.13 9.31 3.38
N PRO A 18 8.41 10.56 3.00
CA PRO A 18 9.77 11.09 3.00
C PRO A 18 10.47 10.83 4.33
N ALA A 19 11.78 10.58 4.29
CA ALA A 19 12.55 10.26 5.51
C ALA A 19 12.46 11.39 6.55
N SER A 20 12.51 12.66 6.12
CA SER A 20 12.32 13.83 6.98
C SER A 20 10.99 13.79 7.72
N LEU A 21 9.91 13.51 7.00
CA LEU A 21 8.57 13.43 7.57
C LEU A 21 8.44 12.26 8.57
N ARG A 22 8.96 11.06 8.21
CA ARG A 22 8.95 9.90 9.10
C ARG A 22 9.72 10.17 10.39
N LEU A 23 10.96 10.64 10.27
CA LEU A 23 11.80 10.98 11.42
C LEU A 23 11.15 12.06 12.28
N GLY A 24 10.52 13.07 11.66
CA GLY A 24 9.79 14.11 12.38
C GLY A 24 8.62 13.55 13.19
N VAL A 25 7.85 12.60 12.64
CA VAL A 25 6.76 11.93 13.36
C VAL A 25 7.32 11.02 14.46
N GLU A 26 8.33 10.22 14.18
CA GLU A 26 8.94 9.27 15.12
C GLU A 26 9.66 9.97 16.30
N ALA A 27 10.15 11.19 16.11
CA ALA A 27 10.77 12.02 17.15
C ALA A 27 9.76 12.56 18.18
N LEU A 28 8.45 12.52 17.86
CA LEU A 28 7.41 12.84 18.82
C LEU A 28 7.29 11.69 19.83
N ARG A 29 6.63 11.95 20.97
CA ARG A 29 6.37 10.90 21.96
C ARG A 29 5.60 9.75 21.29
N SER A 30 6.27 8.63 21.13
CA SER A 30 5.82 7.48 20.34
C SER A 30 6.01 6.17 21.08
N GLU A 31 5.24 5.17 20.68
CA GLU A 31 5.33 3.79 21.15
C GLU A 31 5.53 2.85 19.97
N ILE A 32 6.11 1.68 20.21
CA ILE A 32 6.28 0.65 19.17
C ILE A 32 5.23 -0.44 19.42
N GLU A 33 4.42 -0.70 18.40
CA GLU A 33 3.44 -1.78 18.40
C GLU A 33 3.83 -2.89 17.42
N LEU A 34 3.50 -4.13 17.84
CA LEU A 34 3.67 -5.33 17.02
C LEU A 34 2.29 -5.93 16.73
N TYR A 35 2.03 -6.20 15.46
CA TYR A 35 0.76 -6.77 15.01
C TYR A 35 0.95 -8.18 14.49
N ALA A 36 0.12 -9.10 14.98
CA ALA A 36 0.05 -10.47 14.46
C ALA A 36 -0.76 -10.52 13.15
N PRO A 37 -0.49 -11.50 12.27
CA PRO A 37 -1.30 -11.71 11.09
C PRO A 37 -2.79 -11.88 11.45
N ARG A 38 -3.66 -11.23 10.67
CA ARG A 38 -5.13 -11.15 10.85
C ARG A 38 -5.61 -10.31 12.03
N GLN A 39 -4.72 -9.72 12.82
CA GLN A 39 -5.10 -8.79 13.86
C GLN A 39 -5.77 -7.56 13.25
N ILE A 40 -6.88 -7.13 13.84
CA ILE A 40 -7.52 -5.84 13.53
C ILE A 40 -6.68 -4.76 14.21
N VAL A 41 -6.19 -3.82 13.43
CA VAL A 41 -5.37 -2.68 13.88
C VAL A 41 -6.24 -1.45 14.13
N GLN A 42 -7.29 -1.27 13.32
CA GLN A 42 -8.24 -0.18 13.44
C GLN A 42 -9.61 -0.69 12.99
N ARG A 43 -10.64 -0.49 13.80
CA ARG A 43 -12.03 -0.79 13.42
C ARG A 43 -12.66 0.39 12.68
N GLU A 44 -13.68 0.09 11.87
CA GLU A 44 -14.57 1.13 11.34
C GLU A 44 -15.24 1.89 12.48
N GLU A 45 -15.52 3.17 12.23
CA GLU A 45 -16.21 4.06 13.18
C GLU A 45 -15.43 4.36 14.48
N GLU A 46 -14.27 3.74 14.70
CA GLU A 46 -13.40 4.14 15.80
C GLU A 46 -12.75 5.51 15.53
N PRO A 47 -12.62 6.38 16.54
CA PRO A 47 -11.92 7.65 16.38
C PRO A 47 -10.47 7.44 15.92
N TYR A 48 -10.02 8.24 14.96
CA TYR A 48 -8.61 8.30 14.61
C TYR A 48 -7.85 9.08 15.69
N SER A 49 -7.30 8.38 16.64
CA SER A 49 -6.50 8.95 17.74
C SER A 49 -4.99 8.91 17.51
N GLU A 50 -4.55 8.20 16.48
CA GLU A 50 -3.15 7.85 16.28
C GLU A 50 -2.72 7.90 14.81
N ILE A 51 -1.46 8.25 14.61
CA ILE A 51 -0.73 8.10 13.35
C ILE A 51 0.25 6.94 13.52
N ARG A 52 0.33 6.06 12.55
CA ARG A 52 1.23 4.90 12.57
C ARG A 52 2.23 4.98 11.43
N VAL A 53 3.52 4.79 11.72
CA VAL A 53 4.60 4.65 10.72
C VAL A 53 4.99 3.17 10.66
N VAL A 54 4.79 2.54 9.54
CA VAL A 54 5.07 1.10 9.35
C VAL A 54 6.57 0.89 9.12
N HIS A 55 7.22 0.09 9.98
CA HIS A 55 8.64 -0.27 9.85
C HIS A 55 8.86 -1.58 9.12
N SER A 56 7.92 -2.52 9.26
CA SER A 56 8.00 -3.81 8.57
C SER A 56 6.63 -4.47 8.50
N GLY A 57 6.49 -5.46 7.63
CA GLY A 57 5.25 -6.20 7.46
C GLY A 57 4.31 -5.58 6.44
N LEU A 58 3.03 -5.91 6.54
CA LEU A 58 2.02 -5.46 5.60
C LEU A 58 0.67 -5.29 6.33
N LEU A 59 0.07 -4.12 6.20
CA LEU A 59 -1.29 -3.84 6.64
C LEU A 59 -2.18 -3.60 5.41
N SER A 60 -3.45 -3.94 5.48
CA SER A 60 -4.45 -3.59 4.47
C SER A 60 -5.54 -2.72 5.07
N GLN A 61 -5.97 -1.72 4.33
CA GLN A 61 -7.13 -0.90 4.64
C GLN A 61 -8.27 -1.26 3.71
N ALA A 62 -9.43 -1.57 4.25
CA ALA A 62 -10.57 -2.03 3.50
C ALA A 62 -11.84 -1.26 3.85
N VAL A 63 -12.69 -1.02 2.84
CA VAL A 63 -14.07 -0.58 3.05
C VAL A 63 -14.94 -1.81 3.25
N ILE A 64 -15.69 -1.84 4.33
CA ILE A 64 -16.72 -2.85 4.54
C ILE A 64 -18.02 -2.31 3.95
N ASN A 65 -18.39 -2.84 2.81
CA ASN A 65 -19.70 -2.55 2.27
C ASN A 65 -20.70 -3.56 2.82
N ARG A 66 -21.66 -3.09 3.62
CA ARG A 66 -22.71 -3.94 4.22
C ARG A 66 -23.58 -4.67 3.18
N ARG A 67 -23.59 -4.19 1.93
CA ARG A 67 -24.30 -4.83 0.81
C ARG A 67 -23.43 -5.86 0.06
N LEU A 68 -22.12 -5.77 0.20
CA LEU A 68 -21.17 -6.71 -0.37
C LEU A 68 -20.72 -7.63 0.75
N SER A 69 -20.83 -8.91 0.58
CA SER A 69 -20.37 -9.92 1.55
C SER A 69 -18.83 -9.93 1.76
N LYS A 70 -18.12 -8.99 1.11
CA LYS A 70 -16.66 -8.99 1.01
C LYS A 70 -16.07 -7.60 1.17
N PRO A 71 -15.12 -7.39 2.09
CA PRO A 71 -14.40 -6.12 2.15
C PRO A 71 -13.58 -5.90 0.88
N LEU A 72 -13.65 -4.68 0.35
CA LEU A 72 -12.78 -4.20 -0.72
C LEU A 72 -11.54 -3.56 -0.09
N ALA A 73 -10.35 -4.12 -0.33
CA ALA A 73 -9.12 -3.49 0.11
C ALA A 73 -8.77 -2.32 -0.84
N MET A 74 -8.69 -1.13 -0.27
CA MET A 74 -8.38 0.10 -1.01
C MET A 74 -6.89 0.38 -1.03
N ASN A 75 -6.20 0.12 0.09
CA ASN A 75 -4.80 0.45 0.28
C ASN A 75 -4.04 -0.66 1.01
N LEU A 76 -2.77 -0.77 0.66
CA LEU A 76 -1.77 -1.57 1.36
C LEU A 76 -0.70 -0.64 1.94
N TYR A 77 -0.39 -0.82 3.21
CA TYR A 77 0.67 -0.10 3.92
C TYR A 77 1.84 -1.06 4.11
N ALA A 78 2.93 -0.77 3.45
CA ALA A 78 4.19 -1.48 3.59
C ALA A 78 5.21 -0.61 4.35
N GLU A 79 6.43 -1.07 4.47
CA GLU A 79 7.53 -0.34 5.12
C GLU A 79 7.63 1.10 4.64
N GLY A 80 7.76 2.03 5.59
CA GLY A 80 7.82 3.48 5.35
C GLY A 80 6.47 4.16 5.13
N SER A 81 5.37 3.43 4.94
CA SER A 81 4.05 4.07 4.83
C SER A 81 3.57 4.60 6.17
N MET A 82 2.82 5.71 6.13
CA MET A 82 2.10 6.22 7.29
C MET A 82 0.61 5.93 7.16
N MET A 83 -0.05 5.60 8.27
CA MET A 83 -1.47 5.35 8.39
C MET A 83 -2.11 6.38 9.32
N GLY A 84 -3.38 6.72 9.10
CA GLY A 84 -4.13 7.68 9.93
C GLY A 84 -4.03 9.13 9.44
N PHE A 85 -3.30 9.39 8.37
CA PHE A 85 -3.04 10.73 7.85
C PHE A 85 -4.27 11.42 7.24
N LEU A 86 -5.16 10.69 6.57
CA LEU A 86 -6.34 11.27 5.91
C LEU A 86 -7.27 12.00 6.87
N ASN A 87 -7.36 11.55 8.11
CA ASN A 87 -8.25 12.10 9.12
C ASN A 87 -7.52 12.96 10.16
N LEU A 88 -6.24 13.31 9.90
CA LEU A 88 -5.43 14.06 10.83
C LEU A 88 -6.09 15.38 11.23
N PHE A 89 -6.57 16.16 10.26
CA PHE A 89 -7.11 17.49 10.50
C PHE A 89 -8.57 17.46 10.96
N THR A 90 -9.39 16.59 10.40
CA THR A 90 -10.83 16.57 10.66
C THR A 90 -11.20 15.80 11.92
N GLY A 91 -10.41 14.80 12.31
CA GLY A 91 -10.74 13.90 13.42
C GLY A 91 -11.99 13.04 13.18
N VAL A 92 -12.48 12.99 11.94
CA VAL A 92 -13.62 12.14 11.57
C VAL A 92 -13.26 10.67 11.83
N GLN A 93 -14.25 9.89 12.21
CA GLN A 93 -14.11 8.45 12.47
C GLN A 93 -13.51 7.72 11.26
N ALA A 94 -12.81 6.64 11.54
CA ALA A 94 -12.22 5.79 10.51
C ALA A 94 -13.32 5.17 9.64
N PRO A 95 -13.40 5.52 8.34
CA PRO A 95 -14.41 4.93 7.45
C PRO A 95 -14.05 3.50 7.02
N ARG A 96 -12.97 2.94 7.55
CA ARG A 96 -12.32 1.76 7.01
C ARG A 96 -11.72 0.87 8.09
N LEU A 97 -11.82 -0.44 7.87
CA LEU A 97 -11.15 -1.47 8.66
C LEU A 97 -9.68 -1.58 8.26
N VAL A 98 -8.77 -1.60 9.23
CA VAL A 98 -7.36 -1.94 9.00
C VAL A 98 -7.03 -3.28 9.62
N THR A 99 -6.43 -4.17 8.82
CA THR A 99 -6.05 -5.53 9.22
C THR A 99 -4.58 -5.78 8.92
N CYS A 100 -3.90 -6.49 9.82
CA CYS A 100 -2.54 -6.95 9.60
C CYS A 100 -2.55 -8.18 8.66
N GLU A 101 -1.97 -8.05 7.46
CA GLU A 101 -1.86 -9.15 6.49
C GLU A 101 -0.64 -10.03 6.76
N LYS A 102 0.47 -9.42 7.15
CA LYS A 102 1.70 -10.08 7.56
C LYS A 102 2.22 -9.38 8.80
N ARG A 103 2.75 -10.16 9.78
CA ARG A 103 3.34 -9.62 11.01
C ARG A 103 4.00 -8.28 10.74
N ALA A 104 3.54 -7.26 11.41
CA ALA A 104 3.96 -5.88 11.19
C ALA A 104 4.48 -5.25 12.48
N LYS A 105 5.36 -4.28 12.30
CA LYS A 105 5.88 -3.41 13.35
C LYS A 105 5.62 -1.97 12.92
N ALA A 106 5.07 -1.15 13.81
CA ALA A 106 4.86 0.26 13.56
C ALA A 106 5.20 1.12 14.77
N THR A 107 5.67 2.34 14.53
CA THR A 107 5.67 3.40 15.53
C THR A 107 4.30 4.03 15.57
N VAL A 108 3.73 4.19 16.75
CA VAL A 108 2.42 4.79 17.00
C VAL A 108 2.60 6.11 17.73
N VAL A 109 2.00 7.16 17.17
CA VAL A 109 2.10 8.53 17.69
C VAL A 109 0.71 9.10 17.89
N ASN A 110 0.48 9.75 19.01
CA ASN A 110 -0.79 10.41 19.27
C ASN A 110 -1.05 11.51 18.23
N ARG A 111 -2.25 11.49 17.64
CA ARG A 111 -2.70 12.44 16.62
C ARG A 111 -2.51 13.90 17.04
N GLN A 112 -2.75 14.25 18.31
CA GLN A 112 -2.66 15.61 18.78
C GLN A 112 -1.21 16.14 18.77
N LEU A 113 -0.22 15.28 19.00
CA LEU A 113 1.18 15.64 18.89
C LEU A 113 1.56 15.95 17.45
N VAL A 114 1.11 15.14 16.49
CA VAL A 114 1.34 15.39 15.06
C VAL A 114 0.64 16.67 14.62
N LEU A 115 -0.59 16.92 15.07
CA LEU A 115 -1.32 18.17 14.80
C LEU A 115 -0.58 19.41 15.36
N ALA A 116 -0.02 19.29 16.56
CA ALA A 116 0.76 20.39 17.13
C ALA A 116 2.02 20.66 16.30
N ALA A 117 2.75 19.62 15.88
CA ALA A 117 3.92 19.74 15.02
C ALA A 117 3.57 20.39 13.67
N VAL A 118 2.48 19.96 13.03
CA VAL A 118 1.98 20.53 11.77
C VAL A 118 1.63 22.01 11.91
N LYS A 119 1.04 22.43 13.03
CA LYS A 119 0.66 23.83 13.27
C LYS A 119 1.85 24.75 13.51
N THR A 120 2.96 24.22 14.02
CA THR A 120 4.12 25.02 14.42
C THR A 120 5.27 24.98 13.42
N ASN A 121 5.24 24.05 12.45
CA ASN A 121 6.30 23.87 11.47
C ASN A 121 5.72 23.81 10.04
N SER A 122 5.88 24.90 9.29
CA SER A 122 5.37 25.02 7.93
C SER A 122 6.00 24.01 6.94
N GLN A 123 7.28 23.69 7.11
CA GLN A 123 7.94 22.69 6.27
C GLN A 123 7.34 21.30 6.52
N PHE A 124 7.11 20.94 7.78
CA PHE A 124 6.45 19.70 8.14
C PHE A 124 5.03 19.63 7.58
N LEU A 125 4.28 20.73 7.62
CA LEU A 125 2.95 20.82 7.02
C LEU A 125 2.99 20.58 5.50
N LEU A 126 3.93 21.20 4.78
CA LEU A 126 4.08 21.04 3.34
C LEU A 126 4.41 19.59 2.95
N GLU A 127 5.38 18.98 3.63
CA GLU A 127 5.75 17.57 3.38
C GLU A 127 4.60 16.61 3.70
N PHE A 128 3.88 16.89 4.79
CA PHE A 128 2.72 16.09 5.18
C PHE A 128 1.59 16.21 4.16
N SER A 129 1.31 17.42 3.67
CA SER A 129 0.27 17.68 2.66
C SER A 129 0.62 16.99 1.34
N ALA A 130 1.86 17.11 0.87
CA ALA A 130 2.34 16.44 -0.33
C ALA A 130 2.24 14.91 -0.20
N TYR A 131 2.56 14.36 0.97
CA TYR A 131 2.39 12.94 1.25
C TYR A 131 0.92 12.51 1.17
N CYS A 132 0.00 13.28 1.75
CA CYS A 132 -1.44 13.01 1.68
C CYS A 132 -1.94 13.00 0.23
N GLU A 133 -1.49 13.95 -0.58
CA GLU A 133 -1.86 14.05 -1.99
C GLU A 133 -1.41 12.80 -2.79
N ILE A 134 -0.15 12.41 -2.65
CA ILE A 134 0.40 11.24 -3.35
C ILE A 134 -0.29 9.96 -2.89
N ALA A 135 -0.57 9.82 -1.59
CA ALA A 135 -1.28 8.67 -1.06
C ALA A 135 -2.72 8.58 -1.57
N ALA A 136 -3.43 9.72 -1.65
CA ALA A 136 -4.78 9.78 -2.24
C ALA A 136 -4.75 9.45 -3.74
N LYS A 137 -3.74 9.93 -4.47
CA LYS A 137 -3.55 9.60 -5.89
C LYS A 137 -3.34 8.10 -6.10
N SER A 138 -2.55 7.44 -5.25
CA SER A 138 -2.36 5.98 -5.30
C SER A 138 -3.68 5.21 -5.15
N GLU A 139 -4.55 5.67 -4.27
CA GLU A 139 -5.89 5.09 -4.10
C GLU A 139 -6.77 5.29 -5.33
N LEU A 140 -6.80 6.51 -5.88
CA LEU A 140 -7.59 6.84 -7.06
C LEU A 140 -7.17 6.03 -8.29
N ILE A 141 -5.87 5.88 -8.52
CA ILE A 141 -5.35 5.07 -9.63
C ILE A 141 -5.68 3.58 -9.40
N GLY A 142 -5.63 3.11 -8.17
CA GLY A 142 -6.06 1.75 -7.83
C GLY A 142 -7.55 1.52 -8.12
N MET A 143 -8.40 2.51 -7.83
CA MET A 143 -9.82 2.47 -8.18
C MET A 143 -10.03 2.51 -9.70
N GLU A 144 -9.36 3.41 -10.41
CA GLU A 144 -9.40 3.48 -11.88
C GLU A 144 -9.11 2.11 -12.49
N ALA A 145 -8.06 1.44 -12.03
CA ALA A 145 -7.70 0.11 -12.50
C ALA A 145 -8.81 -0.93 -12.29
N LEU A 146 -9.57 -0.84 -11.19
CA LEU A 146 -10.69 -1.76 -10.94
C LEU A 146 -11.85 -1.59 -11.94
N PHE A 147 -12.03 -0.39 -12.47
CA PHE A 147 -13.12 -0.10 -13.41
C PHE A 147 -12.69 -0.23 -14.87
N SER A 148 -11.42 0.05 -15.19
CA SER A 148 -10.94 0.16 -16.57
C SER A 148 -10.21 -1.09 -17.10
N LEU A 149 -9.61 -1.90 -16.21
CA LEU A 149 -8.76 -3.02 -16.64
C LEU A 149 -9.43 -4.39 -16.47
N PRO A 150 -9.20 -5.32 -17.41
CA PRO A 150 -9.58 -6.73 -17.25
C PRO A 150 -8.77 -7.40 -16.15
N LEU A 151 -9.23 -8.57 -15.68
CA LEU A 151 -8.67 -9.23 -14.48
C LEU A 151 -7.19 -9.61 -14.61
N GLU A 152 -6.77 -10.05 -15.78
CA GLU A 152 -5.38 -10.41 -16.07
C GLU A 152 -4.47 -9.19 -15.93
N GLU A 153 -4.87 -8.06 -16.48
CA GLU A 153 -4.12 -6.80 -16.40
C GLU A 153 -4.09 -6.24 -14.99
N ARG A 154 -5.18 -6.39 -14.20
CA ARG A 154 -5.17 -6.03 -12.77
C ARG A 154 -4.13 -6.83 -11.98
N LEU A 155 -3.98 -8.12 -12.29
CA LEU A 155 -2.97 -8.98 -11.66
C LEU A 155 -1.55 -8.52 -12.04
N GLN A 156 -1.32 -8.24 -13.32
CA GLN A 156 -0.04 -7.72 -13.81
C GLN A 156 0.29 -6.35 -13.21
N LEU A 157 -0.70 -5.45 -13.19
CA LEU A 157 -0.58 -4.12 -12.57
C LEU A 157 -0.25 -4.22 -11.08
N PHE A 158 -0.91 -5.14 -10.37
CA PHE A 158 -0.61 -5.38 -8.96
C PHE A 158 0.86 -5.78 -8.74
N PHE A 159 1.39 -6.68 -9.57
CA PHE A 159 2.79 -7.08 -9.47
C PHE A 159 3.75 -5.96 -9.84
N ALA A 160 3.44 -5.18 -10.89
CA ALA A 160 4.22 -4.00 -11.27
C ALA A 160 4.26 -2.98 -10.13
N ALA A 161 3.10 -2.65 -9.55
CA ALA A 161 2.97 -1.72 -8.42
C ALA A 161 3.76 -2.19 -7.18
N ALA A 162 3.67 -3.47 -6.84
CA ALA A 162 4.39 -4.03 -5.69
C ALA A 162 5.92 -4.00 -5.88
N LEU A 163 6.41 -4.23 -7.10
CA LEU A 163 7.83 -4.13 -7.44
C LEU A 163 8.30 -2.67 -7.36
N LEU A 164 7.63 -1.75 -8.03
CA LEU A 164 7.94 -0.32 -7.97
C LEU A 164 7.92 0.20 -6.53
N ARG A 165 6.93 -0.20 -5.76
CA ARG A 165 6.82 0.19 -4.34
C ARG A 165 7.97 -0.33 -3.48
N SER A 166 8.60 -1.43 -3.85
CA SER A 166 9.78 -1.99 -3.19
C SER A 166 11.11 -1.38 -3.67
N GLY A 167 11.07 -0.41 -4.57
CA GLY A 167 12.23 0.20 -5.19
C GLY A 167 12.84 -0.59 -6.34
N ALA A 168 12.20 -1.67 -6.78
CA ALA A 168 12.57 -2.35 -8.02
C ALA A 168 12.04 -1.55 -9.21
N HIS A 169 12.87 -1.42 -10.25
CA HIS A 169 12.49 -0.76 -11.51
C HIS A 169 12.41 -1.80 -12.64
N PRO A 170 11.20 -2.35 -12.90
CA PRO A 170 11.07 -3.45 -13.86
C PRO A 170 11.57 -3.10 -15.27
N LEU A 171 11.43 -1.86 -15.72
CA LEU A 171 11.86 -1.43 -17.05
C LEU A 171 13.40 -1.28 -17.16
N GLU A 172 14.07 -1.00 -16.06
CA GLU A 172 15.53 -0.79 -16.02
C GLU A 172 16.31 -2.07 -15.70
N SER A 173 15.66 -3.09 -15.17
CA SER A 173 16.28 -4.33 -14.76
C SER A 173 16.67 -5.20 -15.97
N SER A 174 17.87 -5.78 -15.95
CA SER A 174 18.30 -6.80 -16.92
C SER A 174 17.82 -8.21 -16.56
N ALA A 175 17.34 -8.44 -15.32
CA ALA A 175 16.87 -9.74 -14.88
C ALA A 175 15.57 -10.15 -15.58
N GLU A 176 15.47 -11.40 -16.00
CA GLU A 176 14.25 -11.96 -16.58
C GLU A 176 13.13 -12.05 -15.55
N TYR A 177 13.47 -12.44 -14.33
CA TYR A 177 12.53 -12.57 -13.20
C TYR A 177 12.91 -11.65 -12.05
N LEU A 178 11.90 -10.98 -11.50
CA LEU A 178 12.03 -10.05 -10.38
C LEU A 178 11.40 -10.64 -9.13
N ARG A 179 12.12 -10.59 -8.01
CA ARG A 179 11.64 -11.09 -6.73
C ARG A 179 10.61 -10.15 -6.12
N MET A 180 9.48 -10.69 -5.69
CA MET A 180 8.46 -9.95 -4.98
C MET A 180 8.89 -9.70 -3.53
N ALA A 181 9.08 -8.44 -3.16
CA ALA A 181 9.45 -8.05 -1.80
C ALA A 181 8.32 -8.24 -0.79
N TYR A 182 7.08 -8.11 -1.24
CA TYR A 182 5.90 -8.23 -0.38
C TYR A 182 5.20 -9.57 -0.61
N PRO A 183 5.32 -10.54 0.33
CA PRO A 183 4.55 -11.77 0.27
C PRO A 183 3.09 -11.45 0.60
N ILE A 184 2.29 -11.28 -0.43
CA ILE A 184 0.86 -11.05 -0.30
C ILE A 184 0.12 -12.39 -0.17
N THR A 185 -0.83 -12.45 0.75
CA THR A 185 -1.72 -13.58 0.88
C THR A 185 -2.72 -13.61 -0.27
N ARG A 186 -3.20 -14.81 -0.65
CA ARG A 186 -4.28 -14.92 -1.64
C ARG A 186 -5.50 -14.11 -1.24
N ALA A 187 -5.86 -14.12 0.04
CA ALA A 187 -7.00 -13.38 0.57
C ALA A 187 -6.84 -11.86 0.42
N ALA A 188 -5.64 -11.32 0.65
CA ALA A 188 -5.36 -9.92 0.44
C ALA A 188 -5.40 -9.55 -1.05
N LEU A 189 -4.79 -10.36 -1.91
CA LEU A 189 -4.81 -10.15 -3.37
C LEU A 189 -6.24 -10.18 -3.93
N GLU A 190 -7.06 -11.15 -3.48
CA GLU A 190 -8.48 -11.28 -3.83
C GLU A 190 -9.27 -10.00 -3.53
N ARG A 191 -8.99 -9.34 -2.40
CA ARG A 191 -9.63 -8.09 -2.00
C ARG A 191 -9.11 -6.88 -2.78
N VAL A 192 -7.80 -6.83 -3.04
CA VAL A 192 -7.16 -5.70 -3.72
C VAL A 192 -7.57 -5.61 -5.18
N ILE A 193 -7.46 -6.70 -5.94
CA ILE A 193 -7.84 -6.70 -7.37
C ILE A 193 -9.34 -6.98 -7.58
N TYR A 194 -10.10 -7.11 -6.48
CA TYR A 194 -11.54 -7.31 -6.43
C TYR A 194 -12.02 -8.46 -7.33
N VAL A 195 -11.66 -9.66 -6.98
CA VAL A 195 -11.95 -10.88 -7.74
C VAL A 195 -12.50 -11.98 -6.84
N SER A 196 -13.28 -12.90 -7.37
CA SER A 196 -13.69 -14.09 -6.61
C SER A 196 -12.50 -15.04 -6.40
N ARG A 197 -12.53 -15.81 -5.31
CA ARG A 197 -11.48 -16.79 -5.00
C ARG A 197 -11.24 -17.76 -6.16
N ALA A 198 -12.32 -18.30 -6.73
CA ALA A 198 -12.23 -19.22 -7.86
C ALA A 198 -11.60 -18.58 -9.11
N SER A 199 -11.92 -17.31 -9.37
CA SER A 199 -11.30 -16.58 -10.49
C SER A 199 -9.84 -16.25 -10.20
N LEU A 200 -9.48 -15.89 -8.97
CA LEU A 200 -8.09 -15.68 -8.58
C LEU A 200 -7.26 -16.97 -8.72
N ASP A 201 -7.79 -18.11 -8.27
CA ASP A 201 -7.08 -19.38 -8.39
C ASP A 201 -6.84 -19.76 -9.86
N ARG A 202 -7.82 -19.52 -10.75
CA ARG A 202 -7.64 -19.70 -12.21
C ARG A 202 -6.59 -18.76 -12.79
N LEU A 203 -6.61 -17.46 -12.41
CA LEU A 203 -5.62 -16.48 -12.86
C LEU A 203 -4.20 -16.86 -12.43
N LEU A 204 -4.01 -17.23 -11.15
CA LEU A 204 -2.72 -17.64 -10.64
C LEU A 204 -2.22 -18.93 -11.27
N ALA A 205 -3.10 -19.90 -11.54
CA ALA A 205 -2.75 -21.12 -12.26
C ALA A 205 -2.32 -20.83 -13.70
N ALA A 206 -3.06 -19.97 -14.41
CA ALA A 206 -2.69 -19.53 -15.77
C ALA A 206 -1.36 -18.79 -15.79
N ALA A 207 -1.14 -17.87 -14.86
CA ALA A 207 0.11 -17.11 -14.71
C ALA A 207 1.31 -18.03 -14.40
N SER A 208 1.12 -19.06 -13.59
CA SER A 208 2.16 -20.06 -13.32
C SER A 208 2.44 -20.93 -14.53
N LYS A 209 1.38 -21.39 -15.23
CA LYS A 209 1.51 -22.22 -16.45
C LYS A 209 2.22 -21.48 -17.58
N SER A 210 1.96 -20.17 -17.74
CA SER A 210 2.64 -19.35 -18.75
C SER A 210 4.07 -18.98 -18.38
N GLY A 211 4.51 -19.27 -17.15
CA GLY A 211 5.80 -18.85 -16.60
C GLY A 211 5.86 -17.37 -16.22
N MET A 212 4.74 -16.67 -16.15
CA MET A 212 4.69 -15.29 -15.62
C MET A 212 5.07 -15.26 -14.14
N ILE A 213 4.65 -16.26 -13.37
CA ILE A 213 4.98 -16.40 -11.95
C ILE A 213 5.78 -17.67 -11.73
N LEU A 214 6.90 -17.53 -11.02
CA LEU A 214 7.69 -18.66 -10.49
C LEU A 214 7.63 -18.66 -8.97
N LEU A 215 7.54 -19.86 -8.39
CA LEU A 215 7.71 -20.11 -6.96
C LEU A 215 9.00 -20.90 -6.77
N GLN A 216 9.97 -20.31 -6.10
CA GLN A 216 11.27 -20.93 -5.84
C GLN A 216 11.71 -20.62 -4.41
N GLY A 217 12.05 -21.64 -3.64
CA GLY A 217 12.50 -21.47 -2.25
C GLY A 217 11.46 -20.79 -1.32
N GLY A 218 10.15 -20.91 -1.64
CA GLY A 218 9.09 -20.22 -0.90
C GLY A 218 8.91 -18.73 -1.27
N GLU A 219 9.72 -18.21 -2.17
CA GLU A 219 9.63 -16.86 -2.71
C GLU A 219 8.89 -16.84 -4.04
N ARG A 220 8.27 -15.72 -4.35
CA ARG A 220 7.56 -15.49 -5.61
C ARG A 220 8.41 -14.57 -6.48
N PHE A 221 8.57 -14.97 -7.73
CA PHE A 221 9.22 -14.20 -8.78
C PHE A 221 8.23 -13.94 -9.89
N VAL A 222 8.33 -12.77 -10.52
CA VAL A 222 7.46 -12.35 -11.62
C VAL A 222 8.32 -12.05 -12.84
N ARG A 223 7.93 -12.58 -14.00
CA ARG A 223 8.67 -12.38 -15.24
C ARG A 223 8.46 -10.94 -15.71
N ARG A 224 9.56 -10.23 -15.87
CA ARG A 224 9.63 -8.79 -16.18
C ARG A 224 8.81 -8.39 -17.41
N ARG A 225 8.95 -9.12 -18.51
CA ARG A 225 8.27 -8.79 -19.77
C ARG A 225 6.74 -8.81 -19.67
N ASP A 226 6.18 -9.63 -18.79
CA ASP A 226 4.73 -9.78 -18.66
C ASP A 226 4.07 -8.65 -17.86
N ILE A 227 4.88 -7.84 -17.18
CA ILE A 227 4.41 -6.68 -16.40
C ILE A 227 4.90 -5.35 -16.97
N ALA A 228 5.68 -5.36 -18.06
CA ALA A 228 6.30 -4.15 -18.62
C ALA A 228 5.25 -3.09 -19.01
N ALA A 229 4.21 -3.47 -19.76
CA ALA A 229 3.14 -2.57 -20.15
C ALA A 229 2.41 -1.94 -18.93
N MET A 230 2.19 -2.72 -17.88
CA MET A 230 1.56 -2.22 -16.65
C MET A 230 2.51 -1.35 -15.83
N THR A 231 3.81 -1.56 -15.94
CA THR A 231 4.81 -0.66 -15.35
C THR A 231 4.82 0.70 -16.04
N GLU A 232 4.81 0.72 -17.37
CA GLU A 232 4.66 1.94 -18.18
C GLU A 232 3.36 2.66 -17.84
N TRP A 233 2.25 1.93 -17.78
CA TRP A 233 0.95 2.47 -17.39
C TRP A 233 0.97 3.19 -16.02
N ILE A 234 1.73 2.70 -15.03
CA ILE A 234 1.91 3.37 -13.73
C ILE A 234 2.75 4.64 -13.87
N LEU A 235 3.84 4.59 -14.62
CA LEU A 235 4.82 5.68 -14.71
C LEU A 235 4.31 6.87 -15.53
N GLU A 236 3.31 6.69 -16.37
CA GLU A 236 2.66 7.75 -17.17
C GLU A 236 1.62 8.57 -16.38
N ARG A 237 1.27 8.16 -15.16
CA ARG A 237 0.26 8.78 -14.30
C ARG A 237 0.87 9.54 -13.14
#